data_3221bfe47feb9cb33a414d27a95c8eae
#
_entry.id   3221bfe47feb9cb33a414d27a95c8eae
#
_cell.length_a   1.000
_cell.length_b   1.000
_cell.length_c   1.000
_cell.angle_alpha   90.00
_cell.angle_beta   90.00
_cell.angle_gamma   90.00
#
_symmetry.space_group_name_H-M   'P 1'
#
loop_
_entity.id
_entity.type
_entity.pdbx_description
1 polymer ?
#
loop_
_entity_poly.entity_id
_entity_poly.type
_entity_poly.pdbx_seq_one_letter_code
_entity_poly.pdbx_strand_id
1 'polypeptide(L)'
;MILTMDEFRKYVPEKPTFALFGHPIAHTMSPELHSKLFRASGKDCEYFAVDVPPEDLEEAMRIASQTCGGLNLTIPHKKAVFQYLDAVDETAKNLGSVNTVFFHDGTSVGYNTDILGFSGSLEFDGISVENKTAVVCGYGGVARVICYHLANAGAHVLITGRNLTKAKALRNDIRSYLPQASINIMPATQLPRATAIVVNGTPLGMYPNEHASPLEKLPIGTEYIFDTIYNPPETALMKLAPRSVKTRNGLLMLVLQAAYAQTIWFGTQFDSADLTRILRLLSGDMAKKRLHDVYGKQNIVLCGFMGSGKTTIGRKLARALQYEFVDMDDYLEKREGKKISDIFAEVGESGFRDIETDCAREISDRTGCVIALGGGAVLRQTNVALYKKNGLLIHLNTPFYRIVQNLSRDTSRPLLQGDKEKQTRLLFNKRKKIYLNCADRSVTGTRISEIMDAVFRTI
;
A
#
# COMPACT_ATOMS: atom_id res chain seq x y z
N MET A 1 11.70 15.83 1.62
CA MET A 1 13.09 16.28 1.31
C MET A 1 14.04 15.20 1.81
N ILE A 2 15.14 14.97 1.08
CA ILE A 2 16.24 14.09 1.52
C ILE A 2 17.49 14.96 1.47
N LEU A 3 18.23 15.00 2.57
CA LEU A 3 19.47 15.77 2.71
C LEU A 3 20.67 14.82 2.70
N THR A 4 21.79 15.29 2.15
CA THR A 4 23.11 14.71 2.37
C THR A 4 23.66 15.14 3.73
N MET A 5 24.73 14.50 4.23
CA MET A 5 25.39 14.94 5.45
C MET A 5 25.94 16.37 5.34
N ASP A 6 26.46 16.77 4.17
CA ASP A 6 26.98 18.14 3.95
C ASP A 6 25.88 19.20 4.02
N GLU A 7 24.67 18.88 3.55
CA GLU A 7 23.51 19.75 3.69
C GLU A 7 23.00 19.78 5.12
N PHE A 8 23.00 18.64 5.81
CA PHE A 8 22.58 18.55 7.21
C PHE A 8 23.51 19.29 8.16
N ARG A 9 24.81 19.30 7.92
CA ARG A 9 25.79 20.12 8.67
C ARG A 9 25.49 21.61 8.64
N LYS A 10 24.87 22.09 7.58
CA LYS A 10 24.52 23.51 7.34
C LYS A 10 23.06 23.82 7.67
N TYR A 11 22.30 22.81 8.05
CA TYR A 11 20.87 22.97 8.28
C TYR A 11 20.61 23.80 9.56
N VAL A 12 19.77 24.82 9.42
CA VAL A 12 19.29 25.64 10.53
C VAL A 12 17.77 25.51 10.59
N PRO A 13 17.21 24.98 11.68
CA PRO A 13 15.77 24.79 11.80
C PRO A 13 15.03 26.13 11.93
N GLU A 14 14.00 26.33 11.10
CA GLU A 14 13.09 27.49 11.20
C GLU A 14 11.87 27.18 12.09
N LYS A 15 11.61 25.90 12.35
CA LYS A 15 10.51 25.39 13.18
C LYS A 15 10.89 24.05 13.81
N PRO A 16 10.06 23.52 14.75
CA PRO A 16 10.36 22.22 15.35
C PRO A 16 10.57 21.15 14.28
N THR A 17 11.72 20.50 14.33
CA THR A 17 12.23 19.63 13.27
C THR A 17 12.42 18.22 13.77
N PHE A 18 12.11 17.25 12.90
CA PHE A 18 12.30 15.82 13.11
C PHE A 18 12.92 15.21 11.86
N ALA A 19 13.67 14.13 12.00
CA ALA A 19 14.35 13.53 10.86
C ALA A 19 14.35 12.00 10.88
N LEU A 20 14.65 11.41 9.72
CA LEU A 20 14.98 9.99 9.58
C LEU A 20 16.45 9.86 9.16
N PHE A 21 17.22 9.03 9.86
CA PHE A 21 18.58 8.64 9.47
C PHE A 21 18.62 7.22 8.93
N GLY A 22 19.30 7.03 7.81
CA GLY A 22 19.51 5.73 7.18
C GLY A 22 20.53 5.83 6.04
N HIS A 23 20.99 4.69 5.52
CA HIS A 23 21.91 4.63 4.39
C HIS A 23 21.80 3.28 3.66
N PRO A 24 21.53 3.24 2.33
CA PRO A 24 20.99 4.35 1.52
C PRO A 24 19.51 4.64 1.85
N ILE A 25 19.05 5.89 1.68
CA ILE A 25 17.70 6.33 2.11
C ILE A 25 16.79 6.84 0.96
N ALA A 26 17.23 6.73 -0.29
CA ALA A 26 16.60 7.36 -1.46
C ALA A 26 15.10 7.04 -1.66
N HIS A 27 14.60 5.93 -1.14
CA HIS A 27 13.23 5.45 -1.39
C HIS A 27 12.30 5.53 -0.17
N THR A 28 12.66 6.30 0.85
CA THR A 28 11.84 6.42 2.06
C THR A 28 10.54 7.17 1.81
N MET A 29 9.47 6.73 2.47
CA MET A 29 8.17 7.43 2.52
C MET A 29 7.94 8.18 3.84
N SER A 30 8.90 8.13 4.76
CA SER A 30 8.75 8.72 6.10
C SER A 30 8.47 10.23 6.08
N PRO A 31 9.12 11.07 5.24
CA PRO A 31 8.80 12.49 5.20
C PRO A 31 7.35 12.79 4.83
N GLU A 32 6.80 12.11 3.80
CA GLU A 32 5.41 12.28 3.38
C GLU A 32 4.44 11.77 4.45
N LEU A 33 4.76 10.64 5.08
CA LEU A 33 3.94 10.05 6.14
C LEU A 33 3.88 10.96 7.37
N HIS A 34 5.04 11.41 7.90
CA HIS A 34 5.09 12.30 9.06
C HIS A 34 4.45 13.65 8.78
N SER A 35 4.58 14.21 7.57
CA SER A 35 3.86 15.42 7.16
C SER A 35 2.33 15.25 7.22
N LYS A 36 1.80 14.09 6.84
CA LYS A 36 0.36 13.78 6.95
C LYS A 36 -0.08 13.64 8.41
N LEU A 37 0.74 13.01 9.24
CA LEU A 37 0.50 12.87 10.68
C LEU A 37 0.54 14.22 11.40
N PHE A 38 1.51 15.09 11.11
CA PHE A 38 1.58 16.46 11.65
C PHE A 38 0.33 17.27 11.31
N ARG A 39 -0.11 17.21 10.04
CA ARG A 39 -1.36 17.90 9.64
C ARG A 39 -2.59 17.36 10.37
N ALA A 40 -2.65 16.03 10.60
CA ALA A 40 -3.76 15.42 11.32
C ALA A 40 -3.80 15.83 12.79
N SER A 41 -2.63 16.02 13.42
CA SER A 41 -2.48 16.45 14.82
C SER A 41 -2.40 17.98 15.00
N GLY A 42 -2.52 18.77 13.92
CA GLY A 42 -2.43 20.24 13.98
C GLY A 42 -1.04 20.76 14.37
N LYS A 43 0.02 19.97 14.15
CA LYS A 43 1.41 20.37 14.44
C LYS A 43 2.05 21.00 13.22
N ASP A 44 2.62 22.20 13.38
CA ASP A 44 3.48 22.84 12.37
C ASP A 44 4.94 22.46 12.63
N CYS A 45 5.32 21.30 12.12
CA CYS A 45 6.67 20.76 12.24
C CYS A 45 7.22 20.38 10.87
N GLU A 46 8.53 20.28 10.77
CA GLU A 46 9.23 19.78 9.61
C GLU A 46 9.72 18.35 9.84
N TYR A 47 9.71 17.55 8.78
CA TYR A 47 10.29 16.21 8.76
C TYR A 47 11.00 15.95 7.44
N PHE A 48 12.27 15.55 7.51
CA PHE A 48 13.07 15.17 6.35
C PHE A 48 13.86 13.89 6.62
N ALA A 49 14.44 13.32 5.58
CA ALA A 49 15.40 12.23 5.70
C ALA A 49 16.82 12.76 5.51
N VAL A 50 17.79 12.14 6.16
CA VAL A 50 19.22 12.40 5.96
C VAL A 50 19.88 11.09 5.56
N ASP A 51 20.61 11.11 4.45
CA ASP A 51 21.46 9.99 4.04
C ASP A 51 22.75 10.03 4.86
N VAL A 52 22.80 9.20 5.91
CA VAL A 52 23.90 9.19 6.90
C VAL A 52 24.72 7.92 6.70
N PRO A 53 25.92 7.99 6.13
CA PRO A 53 26.88 6.88 6.13
C PRO A 53 27.18 6.39 7.55
N PRO A 54 27.50 5.10 7.75
CA PRO A 54 27.77 4.56 9.09
C PRO A 54 28.85 5.29 9.86
N GLU A 55 29.88 5.78 9.19
CA GLU A 55 31.00 6.55 9.75
C GLU A 55 30.61 7.94 10.23
N ASP A 56 29.53 8.52 9.70
CA ASP A 56 29.04 9.86 10.06
C ASP A 56 27.98 9.84 11.18
N LEU A 57 27.58 8.67 11.69
CA LEU A 57 26.47 8.55 12.65
C LEU A 57 26.71 9.36 13.93
N GLU A 58 27.93 9.37 14.47
CA GLU A 58 28.28 10.11 15.68
C GLU A 58 28.05 11.61 15.49
N GLU A 59 28.59 12.16 14.41
CA GLU A 59 28.41 13.56 14.07
C GLU A 59 26.94 13.91 13.81
N ALA A 60 26.23 13.06 13.06
CA ALA A 60 24.81 13.24 12.79
C ALA A 60 23.97 13.27 14.08
N MET A 61 24.24 12.39 15.03
CA MET A 61 23.58 12.37 16.35
C MET A 61 23.85 13.64 17.14
N ARG A 62 25.09 14.12 17.14
CA ARG A 62 25.48 15.37 17.82
C ARG A 62 24.76 16.58 17.22
N ILE A 63 24.67 16.68 15.88
CA ILE A 63 23.92 17.77 15.21
C ILE A 63 22.42 17.65 15.55
N ALA A 64 21.85 16.45 15.46
CA ALA A 64 20.44 16.22 15.70
C ALA A 64 20.02 16.54 17.13
N SER A 65 20.85 16.25 18.13
CA SER A 65 20.56 16.60 19.54
C SER A 65 20.43 18.11 19.77
N GLN A 66 20.98 18.93 18.88
CA GLN A 66 20.93 20.39 18.96
C GLN A 66 19.83 21.01 18.07
N THR A 67 19.40 20.29 17.02
CA THR A 67 18.56 20.85 15.97
C THR A 67 17.20 20.17 15.84
N CYS A 68 17.05 18.94 16.36
CA CYS A 68 15.84 18.13 16.21
C CYS A 68 15.18 17.85 17.56
N GLY A 69 13.85 17.81 17.60
CA GLY A 69 13.08 17.32 18.74
C GLY A 69 13.06 15.80 18.84
N GLY A 70 13.37 15.09 17.76
CA GLY A 70 13.43 13.63 17.73
C GLY A 70 13.84 13.09 16.37
N LEU A 71 14.16 11.79 16.35
CA LEU A 71 14.62 11.09 15.16
C LEU A 71 13.88 9.76 14.99
N ASN A 72 13.73 9.34 13.73
CA ASN A 72 13.62 7.92 13.41
C ASN A 72 14.94 7.39 12.84
N LEU A 73 15.17 6.11 13.00
CA LEU A 73 16.35 5.42 12.52
C LEU A 73 15.96 4.19 11.72
N THR A 74 16.63 3.99 10.58
CA THR A 74 16.51 2.77 9.80
C THR A 74 17.88 2.12 9.58
N ILE A 75 17.94 1.13 8.72
CA ILE A 75 19.20 0.44 8.37
C ILE A 75 20.23 1.48 7.89
N PRO A 76 21.51 1.39 8.36
CA PRO A 76 22.07 0.37 9.26
C PRO A 76 22.09 0.78 10.75
N HIS A 77 21.51 1.92 11.14
CA HIS A 77 21.79 2.65 12.38
C HIS A 77 21.07 2.16 13.62
N LYS A 78 19.98 1.35 13.48
CA LYS A 78 19.13 0.93 14.61
C LYS A 78 19.85 0.25 15.78
N LYS A 79 21.03 -0.37 15.54
CA LYS A 79 21.90 -0.95 16.57
C LYS A 79 23.05 -0.03 16.96
N ALA A 80 23.66 0.63 15.97
CA ALA A 80 24.82 1.47 16.20
C ALA A 80 24.51 2.68 17.10
N VAL A 81 23.25 3.15 17.07
CA VAL A 81 22.84 4.36 17.83
C VAL A 81 22.91 4.20 19.35
N PHE A 82 22.88 2.96 19.89
CA PHE A 82 22.86 2.72 21.33
C PHE A 82 23.98 3.44 22.11
N GLN A 83 25.17 3.52 21.55
CA GLN A 83 26.33 4.17 22.18
C GLN A 83 26.24 5.69 22.22
N TYR A 84 25.27 6.29 21.54
CA TYR A 84 25.06 7.74 21.45
C TYR A 84 23.79 8.19 22.20
N LEU A 85 23.19 7.32 23.00
CA LEU A 85 21.94 7.60 23.72
C LEU A 85 22.20 7.60 25.23
N ASP A 86 21.56 8.54 25.94
CA ASP A 86 21.64 8.63 27.41
C ASP A 86 20.80 7.53 28.07
N ALA A 87 19.67 7.18 27.48
CA ALA A 87 18.80 6.12 27.96
C ALA A 87 18.12 5.35 26.81
N VAL A 88 17.68 4.14 27.08
CA VAL A 88 16.95 3.28 26.14
C VAL A 88 15.79 2.63 26.87
N ASP A 89 14.60 2.69 26.27
CA ASP A 89 13.42 1.97 26.76
C ASP A 89 13.67 0.46 26.88
N GLU A 90 13.06 -0.18 27.85
CA GLU A 90 13.29 -1.59 28.17
C GLU A 90 12.97 -2.50 26.97
N THR A 91 11.89 -2.22 26.25
CA THR A 91 11.51 -3.00 25.06
C THR A 91 12.54 -2.86 23.95
N ALA A 92 13.00 -1.63 23.69
CA ALA A 92 14.04 -1.37 22.68
C ALA A 92 15.38 -2.00 23.06
N LYS A 93 15.70 -2.04 24.37
CA LYS A 93 16.87 -2.69 24.92
C LYS A 93 16.82 -4.21 24.72
N ASN A 94 15.69 -4.85 25.05
CA ASN A 94 15.47 -6.28 24.85
C ASN A 94 15.48 -6.67 23.35
N LEU A 95 14.98 -5.80 22.49
CA LEU A 95 15.06 -5.97 21.03
C LEU A 95 16.47 -5.74 20.48
N GLY A 96 17.36 -5.05 21.22
CA GLY A 96 18.65 -4.61 20.71
C GLY A 96 18.53 -3.73 19.47
N SER A 97 17.46 -2.92 19.39
CA SER A 97 17.12 -2.14 18.22
C SER A 97 16.31 -0.89 18.59
N VAL A 98 16.82 0.29 18.25
CA VAL A 98 16.16 1.59 18.40
C VAL A 98 15.79 2.10 17.01
N ASN A 99 14.53 2.47 16.81
CA ASN A 99 14.08 3.12 15.56
C ASN A 99 13.50 4.52 15.78
N THR A 100 13.39 4.97 17.02
CA THR A 100 12.85 6.28 17.40
C THR A 100 13.67 6.84 18.56
N VAL A 101 14.09 8.10 18.44
CA VAL A 101 14.79 8.83 19.51
C VAL A 101 13.99 10.07 19.85
N PHE A 102 13.89 10.38 21.13
CA PHE A 102 13.33 11.62 21.65
C PHE A 102 14.43 12.43 22.33
N PHE A 103 14.58 13.67 21.91
CA PHE A 103 15.46 14.64 22.55
C PHE A 103 14.61 15.54 23.44
N HIS A 104 14.88 15.53 24.77
CA HIS A 104 14.14 16.31 25.73
C HIS A 104 15.05 16.72 26.89
N ASP A 105 15.04 18.00 27.24
CA ASP A 105 15.81 18.58 28.33
C ASP A 105 17.32 18.18 28.31
N GLY A 106 17.92 18.18 27.14
CA GLY A 106 19.33 17.83 26.95
C GLY A 106 19.65 16.35 27.06
N THR A 107 18.63 15.48 27.17
CA THR A 107 18.77 14.01 27.19
C THR A 107 18.19 13.38 25.94
N SER A 108 18.76 12.23 25.59
CA SER A 108 18.30 11.40 24.45
C SER A 108 17.80 10.05 24.92
N VAL A 109 16.55 9.70 24.57
CA VAL A 109 15.95 8.42 24.92
C VAL A 109 15.57 7.65 23.68
N GLY A 110 16.02 6.40 23.57
CA GLY A 110 15.76 5.51 22.44
C GLY A 110 14.58 4.57 22.68
N TYR A 111 13.74 4.41 21.65
CA TYR A 111 12.55 3.55 21.64
C TYR A 111 12.53 2.67 20.41
N ASN A 112 11.65 1.66 20.43
CA ASN A 112 11.34 0.85 19.25
C ASN A 112 9.83 0.87 18.96
N THR A 113 9.41 1.67 18.00
CA THR A 113 8.00 1.77 17.56
C THR A 113 7.62 0.75 16.50
N ASP A 114 8.57 -0.01 15.92
CA ASP A 114 8.25 -1.09 14.96
C ASP A 114 7.39 -2.18 15.65
N ILE A 115 7.69 -2.50 16.91
CA ILE A 115 6.92 -3.50 17.67
C ILE A 115 5.47 -3.05 17.87
N LEU A 116 5.25 -1.76 18.16
CA LEU A 116 3.92 -1.18 18.31
C LEU A 116 3.19 -1.11 16.95
N GLY A 117 3.93 -0.84 15.87
CA GLY A 117 3.39 -0.89 14.52
C GLY A 117 2.88 -2.28 14.14
N PHE A 118 3.62 -3.33 14.48
CA PHE A 118 3.22 -4.71 14.23
C PHE A 118 2.05 -5.13 15.11
N SER A 119 2.15 -4.95 16.44
CA SER A 119 1.08 -5.32 17.39
C SER A 119 -0.22 -4.59 17.07
N GLY A 120 -0.16 -3.27 16.83
CA GLY A 120 -1.33 -2.49 16.44
C GLY A 120 -1.94 -2.92 15.11
N SER A 121 -1.14 -3.47 14.19
CA SER A 121 -1.68 -4.04 12.94
C SER A 121 -2.48 -5.32 13.18
N LEU A 122 -2.03 -6.18 14.08
CA LEU A 122 -2.77 -7.38 14.49
C LEU A 122 -4.08 -7.01 15.21
N GLU A 123 -4.01 -6.05 16.12
CA GLU A 123 -5.16 -5.52 16.85
C GLU A 123 -6.20 -4.89 15.92
N PHE A 124 -5.77 -4.06 14.98
CA PHE A 124 -6.64 -3.45 13.95
C PHE A 124 -7.36 -4.51 13.12
N ASP A 125 -6.71 -5.64 12.88
CA ASP A 125 -7.28 -6.78 12.16
C ASP A 125 -8.09 -7.73 13.03
N GLY A 126 -8.11 -7.56 14.36
CA GLY A 126 -8.76 -8.43 15.32
C GLY A 126 -8.10 -9.81 15.43
N ILE A 127 -6.77 -9.89 15.25
CA ILE A 127 -6.01 -11.14 15.27
C ILE A 127 -5.43 -11.39 16.65
N SER A 128 -5.93 -12.40 17.34
CA SER A 128 -5.28 -12.94 18.53
C SER A 128 -4.21 -13.94 18.14
N VAL A 129 -3.07 -13.89 18.80
CA VAL A 129 -1.92 -14.77 18.55
C VAL A 129 -1.67 -15.77 19.67
N GLU A 130 -2.30 -15.58 20.83
CA GLU A 130 -2.13 -16.41 22.00
C GLU A 130 -2.48 -17.88 21.70
N ASN A 131 -1.61 -18.81 22.12
CA ASN A 131 -1.71 -20.24 21.88
C ASN A 131 -1.80 -20.66 20.39
N LYS A 132 -1.52 -19.75 19.44
CA LYS A 132 -1.50 -20.07 18.01
C LYS A 132 -0.08 -20.34 17.52
N THR A 133 0.03 -21.23 16.53
CA THR A 133 1.30 -21.43 15.82
C THR A 133 1.47 -20.36 14.78
N ALA A 134 2.57 -19.60 14.89
CA ALA A 134 2.96 -18.54 13.96
C ALA A 134 4.29 -18.87 13.29
N VAL A 135 4.31 -18.91 11.98
CA VAL A 135 5.52 -19.07 11.16
C VAL A 135 6.05 -17.69 10.78
N VAL A 136 7.30 -17.41 11.11
CA VAL A 136 8.01 -16.19 10.71
C VAL A 136 9.11 -16.55 9.71
N CYS A 137 8.95 -16.07 8.49
CA CYS A 137 9.96 -16.20 7.45
C CYS A 137 11.01 -15.10 7.60
N GLY A 138 12.26 -15.48 7.87
CA GLY A 138 13.37 -14.54 8.04
C GLY A 138 13.96 -14.48 9.42
N TYR A 139 15.11 -13.79 9.54
CA TYR A 139 15.89 -13.64 10.78
C TYR A 139 16.61 -12.28 10.84
N GLY A 140 16.15 -11.30 10.06
CA GLY A 140 16.63 -9.91 10.07
C GLY A 140 16.02 -9.07 11.20
N GLY A 141 16.28 -7.75 11.17
CA GLY A 141 15.82 -6.82 12.20
C GLY A 141 14.30 -6.83 12.41
N VAL A 142 13.52 -6.77 11.34
CA VAL A 142 12.05 -6.81 11.43
C VAL A 142 11.54 -8.17 11.90
N ALA A 143 12.15 -9.27 11.42
CA ALA A 143 11.78 -10.62 11.88
C ALA A 143 12.05 -10.79 13.38
N ARG A 144 13.12 -10.17 13.92
CA ARG A 144 13.42 -10.12 15.37
C ARG A 144 12.27 -9.47 16.15
N VAL A 145 11.84 -8.28 15.73
CA VAL A 145 10.73 -7.54 16.38
C VAL A 145 9.45 -8.38 16.39
N ILE A 146 9.13 -8.99 15.25
CA ILE A 146 7.96 -9.83 15.08
C ILE A 146 8.03 -11.10 15.95
N CYS A 147 9.15 -11.83 15.90
CA CYS A 147 9.33 -13.03 16.73
C CYS A 147 9.26 -12.72 18.23
N TYR A 148 9.88 -11.62 18.66
CA TYR A 148 9.82 -11.18 20.06
C TYR A 148 8.38 -10.88 20.48
N HIS A 149 7.65 -10.08 19.70
CA HIS A 149 6.26 -9.75 20.00
C HIS A 149 5.37 -10.99 20.06
N LEU A 150 5.42 -11.86 19.04
CA LEU A 150 4.61 -13.08 18.98
C LEU A 150 4.91 -14.02 20.17
N ALA A 151 6.18 -14.20 20.48
CA ALA A 151 6.61 -15.07 21.59
C ALA A 151 6.18 -14.49 22.95
N ASN A 152 6.30 -13.18 23.15
CA ASN A 152 5.87 -12.50 24.38
C ASN A 152 4.34 -12.51 24.54
N ALA A 153 3.59 -12.50 23.42
CA ALA A 153 2.14 -12.63 23.40
C ALA A 153 1.62 -14.07 23.44
N GLY A 154 2.47 -15.06 23.78
CA GLY A 154 2.08 -16.45 24.00
C GLY A 154 1.89 -17.30 22.74
N ALA A 155 2.39 -16.86 21.58
CA ALA A 155 2.36 -17.68 20.37
C ALA A 155 3.45 -18.76 20.37
N HIS A 156 3.19 -19.87 19.66
CA HIS A 156 4.22 -20.86 19.31
C HIS A 156 4.92 -20.43 18.03
N VAL A 157 6.10 -19.80 18.15
CA VAL A 157 6.81 -19.21 17.02
C VAL A 157 7.71 -20.25 16.34
N LEU A 158 7.59 -20.35 15.02
CA LEU A 158 8.45 -21.15 14.16
C LEU A 158 9.21 -20.24 13.20
N ILE A 159 10.53 -20.12 13.40
CA ILE A 159 11.39 -19.35 12.50
C ILE A 159 11.78 -20.24 11.32
N THR A 160 11.56 -19.75 10.09
CA THR A 160 12.01 -20.43 8.88
C THR A 160 12.87 -19.51 8.02
N GLY A 161 13.81 -20.10 7.28
CA GLY A 161 14.69 -19.38 6.38
C GLY A 161 15.88 -20.21 5.91
N ARG A 162 16.65 -19.67 4.95
CA ARG A 162 17.75 -20.40 4.30
C ARG A 162 18.99 -20.60 5.17
N ASN A 163 19.22 -19.73 6.16
CA ASN A 163 20.40 -19.76 7.02
C ASN A 163 20.01 -20.15 8.45
N LEU A 164 20.18 -21.44 8.78
CA LEU A 164 19.86 -22.00 10.07
C LEU A 164 20.72 -21.42 11.21
N THR A 165 21.96 -21.05 10.95
CA THR A 165 22.86 -20.46 11.95
C THR A 165 22.31 -19.09 12.42
N LYS A 166 21.91 -18.23 11.47
CA LYS A 166 21.29 -16.95 11.81
C LYS A 166 19.92 -17.11 12.50
N ALA A 167 19.13 -18.12 12.10
CA ALA A 167 17.87 -18.44 12.74
C ALA A 167 18.10 -18.93 14.21
N LYS A 168 19.12 -19.77 14.45
CA LYS A 168 19.53 -20.21 15.80
C LYS A 168 19.98 -19.03 16.67
N ALA A 169 20.78 -18.14 16.11
CA ALA A 169 21.22 -16.94 16.82
C ALA A 169 20.01 -16.06 17.23
N LEU A 170 19.07 -15.81 16.34
CA LEU A 170 17.85 -15.06 16.65
C LEU A 170 17.01 -15.73 17.73
N ARG A 171 16.76 -17.04 17.62
CA ARG A 171 16.03 -17.79 18.65
C ARG A 171 16.71 -17.70 20.03
N ASN A 172 18.02 -17.92 20.09
CA ASN A 172 18.77 -17.93 21.35
C ASN A 172 18.77 -16.54 21.99
N ASP A 173 18.90 -15.52 21.18
CA ASP A 173 18.86 -14.14 21.63
C ASP A 173 17.46 -13.76 22.22
N ILE A 174 16.37 -14.12 21.56
CA ILE A 174 15.03 -13.88 22.12
C ILE A 174 14.83 -14.68 23.43
N ARG A 175 15.30 -15.93 23.51
CA ARG A 175 15.21 -16.75 24.70
C ARG A 175 16.02 -16.19 25.88
N SER A 176 17.05 -15.40 25.64
CA SER A 176 17.80 -14.76 26.72
C SER A 176 16.97 -13.73 27.51
N TYR A 177 15.99 -13.12 26.87
CA TYR A 177 15.03 -12.17 27.44
C TYR A 177 13.68 -12.81 27.79
N LEU A 178 13.28 -13.84 27.05
CA LEU A 178 12.04 -14.59 27.24
C LEU A 178 12.32 -16.09 27.39
N PRO A 179 12.85 -16.55 28.54
CA PRO A 179 13.31 -17.95 28.72
C PRO A 179 12.20 -19.00 28.50
N GLN A 180 10.95 -18.64 28.80
CA GLN A 180 9.79 -19.53 28.68
C GLN A 180 9.13 -19.47 27.27
N ALA A 181 9.64 -18.66 26.36
CA ALA A 181 9.04 -18.48 25.03
C ALA A 181 9.09 -19.79 24.23
N SER A 182 7.94 -20.15 23.66
CA SER A 182 7.83 -21.25 22.70
C SER A 182 8.32 -20.79 21.32
N ILE A 183 9.63 -20.90 21.10
CA ILE A 183 10.24 -20.46 19.83
C ILE A 183 11.18 -21.54 19.30
N ASN A 184 10.94 -22.00 18.08
CA ASN A 184 11.67 -23.08 17.43
C ASN A 184 12.07 -22.70 16.00
N ILE A 185 12.89 -23.53 15.38
CA ILE A 185 13.34 -23.37 13.99
C ILE A 185 12.84 -24.56 13.20
N MET A 186 12.29 -24.31 12.03
CA MET A 186 11.77 -25.37 11.18
C MET A 186 12.01 -25.05 9.70
N PRO A 187 12.47 -26.02 8.90
CA PRO A 187 12.55 -25.86 7.46
C PRO A 187 11.17 -25.58 6.85
N ALA A 188 11.12 -24.75 5.81
CA ALA A 188 9.86 -24.39 5.14
C ALA A 188 9.07 -25.60 4.60
N THR A 189 9.80 -26.69 4.26
CA THR A 189 9.21 -27.94 3.77
C THR A 189 8.54 -28.82 4.86
N GLN A 190 8.80 -28.51 6.13
CA GLN A 190 8.34 -29.30 7.28
C GLN A 190 7.35 -28.55 8.18
N LEU A 191 6.83 -27.41 7.73
CA LEU A 191 5.91 -26.61 8.52
C LEU A 191 4.64 -27.39 8.89
N PRO A 192 4.16 -27.29 10.15
CA PRO A 192 3.03 -28.07 10.62
C PRO A 192 1.72 -27.62 9.93
N ARG A 193 0.77 -28.58 9.81
CA ARG A 193 -0.55 -28.30 9.24
C ARG A 193 -1.36 -27.31 10.08
N ALA A 194 -1.15 -27.27 11.39
CA ALA A 194 -1.89 -26.39 12.29
C ALA A 194 -1.25 -24.99 12.43
N THR A 195 -0.65 -24.48 11.37
CA THR A 195 -0.12 -23.11 11.34
C THR A 195 -1.25 -22.12 11.11
N ALA A 196 -1.53 -21.26 12.08
CA ALA A 196 -2.60 -20.26 11.97
C ALA A 196 -2.11 -18.94 11.30
N ILE A 197 -0.86 -18.53 11.58
CA ILE A 197 -0.33 -17.24 11.18
C ILE A 197 0.97 -17.44 10.38
N VAL A 198 1.07 -16.76 9.25
CA VAL A 198 2.30 -16.70 8.45
C VAL A 198 2.74 -15.25 8.33
N VAL A 199 4.01 -14.98 8.67
CA VAL A 199 4.59 -13.64 8.60
C VAL A 199 5.82 -13.65 7.70
N ASN A 200 5.85 -12.76 6.70
CA ASN A 200 7.05 -12.49 5.93
C ASN A 200 7.85 -11.34 6.54
N GLY A 201 8.99 -11.66 7.13
CA GLY A 201 10.00 -10.70 7.61
C GLY A 201 11.26 -10.67 6.73
N THR A 202 11.14 -11.07 5.45
CA THR A 202 12.23 -11.06 4.45
C THR A 202 11.96 -10.01 3.37
N PRO A 203 12.97 -9.62 2.56
CA PRO A 203 12.76 -8.78 1.38
C PRO A 203 12.21 -9.55 0.16
N LEU A 204 11.91 -10.85 0.27
CA LEU A 204 11.41 -11.66 -0.84
C LEU A 204 9.99 -11.25 -1.22
N GLY A 205 9.79 -10.81 -2.44
CA GLY A 205 8.54 -10.28 -2.95
C GLY A 205 8.47 -8.75 -3.00
N MET A 206 9.53 -8.06 -2.57
CA MET A 206 9.66 -6.59 -2.68
C MET A 206 10.10 -6.20 -4.10
N TYR A 207 9.60 -5.06 -4.58
CA TYR A 207 10.09 -4.47 -5.83
C TYR A 207 11.61 -4.28 -5.82
N PRO A 208 12.35 -4.60 -6.92
CA PRO A 208 11.84 -5.07 -8.22
C PRO A 208 11.56 -6.59 -8.31
N ASN A 209 11.92 -7.40 -7.32
CA ASN A 209 11.79 -8.87 -7.34
C ASN A 209 10.43 -9.36 -6.83
N GLU A 210 9.34 -8.82 -7.37
CA GLU A 210 7.97 -9.02 -6.90
C GLU A 210 7.45 -10.47 -7.01
N HIS A 211 8.08 -11.30 -7.85
CA HIS A 211 7.69 -12.71 -8.05
C HIS A 211 8.26 -13.65 -6.99
N ALA A 212 9.22 -13.19 -6.18
CA ALA A 212 9.81 -14.01 -5.14
C ALA A 212 8.85 -14.18 -3.96
N SER A 213 8.85 -15.37 -3.35
CA SER A 213 8.09 -15.67 -2.14
C SER A 213 8.95 -16.44 -1.15
N PRO A 214 8.84 -16.20 0.17
CA PRO A 214 9.55 -17.01 1.16
C PRO A 214 9.00 -18.42 1.28
N LEU A 215 7.77 -18.68 0.84
CA LEU A 215 7.11 -19.99 0.81
C LEU A 215 6.55 -20.24 -0.59
N GLU A 216 6.65 -21.48 -1.05
CA GLU A 216 6.03 -21.94 -2.31
C GLU A 216 4.54 -22.25 -2.15
N LYS A 217 4.14 -22.66 -0.95
CA LYS A 217 2.76 -22.97 -0.56
C LYS A 217 2.52 -22.60 0.90
N LEU A 218 1.27 -22.27 1.22
CA LEU A 218 0.87 -22.01 2.59
C LEU A 218 0.70 -23.32 3.38
N PRO A 219 1.02 -23.34 4.67
CA PRO A 219 0.62 -24.40 5.56
C PRO A 219 -0.91 -24.54 5.61
N ILE A 220 -1.40 -25.78 5.75
CA ILE A 220 -2.84 -26.03 5.92
C ILE A 220 -3.27 -25.45 7.26
N GLY A 221 -4.40 -24.74 7.30
CA GLY A 221 -4.89 -24.09 8.54
C GLY A 221 -4.45 -22.64 8.67
N THR A 222 -3.71 -22.08 7.70
CA THR A 222 -3.40 -20.65 7.71
C THR A 222 -4.70 -19.83 7.70
N GLU A 223 -4.85 -18.95 8.69
CA GLU A 223 -5.98 -18.04 8.88
C GLU A 223 -5.60 -16.60 8.51
N TYR A 224 -4.32 -16.25 8.70
CA TYR A 224 -3.82 -14.91 8.54
C TYR A 224 -2.42 -14.88 7.94
N ILE A 225 -2.20 -13.95 7.01
CA ILE A 225 -0.88 -13.65 6.45
C ILE A 225 -0.56 -12.18 6.72
N PHE A 226 0.59 -11.94 7.34
CA PHE A 226 1.18 -10.61 7.45
C PHE A 226 2.45 -10.53 6.62
N ASP A 227 2.50 -9.62 5.66
CA ASP A 227 3.73 -9.37 4.91
C ASP A 227 4.29 -8.00 5.27
N THR A 228 5.52 -7.91 5.75
CA THR A 228 6.15 -6.62 6.09
C THR A 228 6.40 -5.74 4.87
N ILE A 229 6.33 -6.31 3.67
CA ILE A 229 6.44 -5.61 2.41
C ILE A 229 5.13 -4.86 2.15
N TYR A 230 5.24 -3.64 1.64
CA TYR A 230 4.12 -2.80 1.21
C TYR A 230 4.23 -2.33 -0.25
N ASN A 231 5.36 -2.58 -0.89
CA ASN A 231 5.58 -2.35 -2.32
C ASN A 231 6.19 -3.62 -2.97
N PRO A 232 5.41 -4.39 -3.74
CA PRO A 232 4.04 -4.16 -4.21
C PRO A 232 3.00 -4.24 -3.07
N PRO A 233 1.79 -3.68 -3.30
CA PRO A 233 0.70 -3.74 -2.30
C PRO A 233 0.16 -5.16 -2.05
N GLU A 234 0.34 -6.08 -3.01
CA GLU A 234 0.02 -7.51 -2.89
C GLU A 234 1.22 -8.35 -3.37
N THR A 235 1.90 -8.98 -2.42
CA THR A 235 3.10 -9.79 -2.69
C THR A 235 2.78 -11.18 -3.25
N ALA A 236 3.80 -11.87 -3.77
CA ALA A 236 3.65 -13.26 -4.23
C ALA A 236 3.17 -14.19 -3.10
N LEU A 237 3.63 -13.99 -1.85
CA LEU A 237 3.14 -14.74 -0.70
C LEU A 237 1.64 -14.51 -0.44
N MET A 238 1.19 -13.26 -0.47
CA MET A 238 -0.22 -12.92 -0.26
C MET A 238 -1.13 -13.52 -1.34
N LYS A 239 -0.66 -13.62 -2.58
CA LYS A 239 -1.39 -14.25 -3.70
C LYS A 239 -1.60 -15.77 -3.55
N LEU A 240 -0.85 -16.45 -2.68
CA LEU A 240 -1.09 -17.85 -2.34
C LEU A 240 -2.33 -18.04 -1.46
N ALA A 241 -2.87 -16.97 -0.86
CA ALA A 241 -3.98 -17.02 0.06
C ALA A 241 -5.30 -17.34 -0.66
N PRO A 242 -6.05 -18.37 -0.24
CA PRO A 242 -7.44 -18.52 -0.65
C PRO A 242 -8.29 -17.37 -0.06
N ARG A 243 -9.46 -17.11 -0.63
CA ARG A 243 -10.33 -15.99 -0.23
C ARG A 243 -10.75 -15.98 1.25
N SER A 244 -10.68 -17.14 1.91
CA SER A 244 -11.01 -17.30 3.34
C SER A 244 -9.89 -16.82 4.26
N VAL A 245 -8.67 -16.66 3.75
CA VAL A 245 -7.49 -16.21 4.52
C VAL A 245 -7.37 -14.71 4.45
N LYS A 246 -7.34 -14.07 5.60
CA LYS A 246 -7.11 -12.62 5.68
C LYS A 246 -5.63 -12.31 5.43
N THR A 247 -5.37 -11.28 4.63
CA THR A 247 -4.01 -10.83 4.31
C THR A 247 -3.81 -9.37 4.67
N ARG A 248 -2.64 -9.03 5.19
CA ARG A 248 -2.22 -7.66 5.51
C ARG A 248 -0.81 -7.42 5.00
N ASN A 249 -0.59 -6.32 4.28
CA ASN A 249 0.75 -5.85 3.95
C ASN A 249 1.31 -4.88 5.00
N GLY A 250 2.59 -4.53 4.88
CA GLY A 250 3.34 -3.74 5.86
C GLY A 250 2.95 -2.25 5.94
N LEU A 251 2.04 -1.76 5.10
CA LEU A 251 1.74 -0.32 5.05
C LEU A 251 1.09 0.19 6.35
N LEU A 252 0.19 -0.60 6.95
CA LEU A 252 -0.41 -0.22 8.24
C LEU A 252 0.63 -0.19 9.35
N MET A 253 1.55 -1.18 9.40
CA MET A 253 2.67 -1.19 10.33
C MET A 253 3.54 0.07 10.17
N LEU A 254 3.82 0.48 8.94
CA LEU A 254 4.56 1.71 8.64
C LEU A 254 3.83 2.96 9.16
N VAL A 255 2.52 3.06 8.98
CA VAL A 255 1.72 4.18 9.49
C VAL A 255 1.70 4.19 11.01
N LEU A 256 1.43 3.05 11.64
CA LEU A 256 1.32 2.94 13.10
C LEU A 256 2.65 3.25 13.80
N GLN A 257 3.80 2.71 13.33
CA GLN A 257 5.08 3.00 13.95
C GLN A 257 5.41 4.51 13.91
N ALA A 258 5.03 5.21 12.84
CA ALA A 258 5.23 6.65 12.73
C ALA A 258 4.24 7.44 13.63
N ALA A 259 3.00 6.98 13.76
CA ALA A 259 2.03 7.55 14.70
C ALA A 259 2.52 7.40 16.14
N TYR A 260 3.02 6.22 16.53
CA TYR A 260 3.61 6.00 17.85
C TYR A 260 4.86 6.84 18.10
N ALA A 261 5.70 7.08 17.08
CA ALA A 261 6.81 8.01 17.20
C ALA A 261 6.31 9.42 17.57
N GLN A 262 5.24 9.91 16.92
CA GLN A 262 4.63 11.20 17.28
C GLN A 262 3.94 11.18 18.66
N THR A 263 3.42 10.04 19.09
CA THR A 263 2.94 9.89 20.48
C THR A 263 4.07 10.09 21.48
N ILE A 264 5.24 9.52 21.22
CA ILE A 264 6.45 9.69 22.07
C ILE A 264 6.89 11.15 22.09
N TRP A 265 6.95 11.81 20.92
CA TRP A 265 7.45 13.19 20.82
C TRP A 265 6.50 14.24 21.36
N PHE A 266 5.18 14.03 21.26
CA PHE A 266 4.17 15.08 21.54
C PHE A 266 3.06 14.66 22.50
N GLY A 267 2.99 13.41 22.91
CA GLY A 267 1.83 12.87 23.64
C GLY A 267 0.56 12.76 22.78
N THR A 268 0.67 12.96 21.44
CA THR A 268 -0.49 12.94 20.55
C THR A 268 -0.98 11.51 20.35
N GLN A 269 -2.30 11.30 20.47
CA GLN A 269 -2.95 10.03 20.09
C GLN A 269 -3.73 10.22 18.80
N PHE A 270 -3.67 9.21 17.94
CA PHE A 270 -4.41 9.15 16.68
C PHE A 270 -5.55 8.15 16.81
N ASP A 271 -6.76 8.56 16.47
CA ASP A 271 -7.88 7.64 16.42
C ASP A 271 -7.86 6.76 15.14
N SER A 272 -8.74 5.74 15.11
CA SER A 272 -8.82 4.81 13.98
C SER A 272 -9.29 5.49 12.68
N ALA A 273 -10.04 6.59 12.75
CA ALA A 273 -10.51 7.35 11.59
C ALA A 273 -9.35 8.13 10.96
N ASP A 274 -8.51 8.78 11.77
CA ASP A 274 -7.30 9.48 11.32
C ASP A 274 -6.31 8.50 10.68
N LEU A 275 -6.04 7.38 11.34
CA LEU A 275 -5.14 6.35 10.81
C LEU A 275 -5.66 5.76 9.49
N THR A 276 -6.96 5.49 9.39
CA THR A 276 -7.58 5.02 8.15
C THR A 276 -7.49 6.05 7.03
N ARG A 277 -7.66 7.33 7.35
CA ARG A 277 -7.51 8.43 6.39
C ARG A 277 -6.09 8.54 5.88
N ILE A 278 -5.10 8.51 6.78
CA ILE A 278 -3.67 8.59 6.44
C ILE A 278 -3.25 7.38 5.61
N LEU A 279 -3.66 6.18 6.01
CA LEU A 279 -3.40 4.94 5.26
C LEU A 279 -3.92 5.03 3.82
N ARG A 280 -5.14 5.57 3.63
CA ARG A 280 -5.73 5.75 2.30
C ARG A 280 -4.95 6.76 1.45
N LEU A 281 -4.55 7.90 2.03
CA LEU A 281 -3.75 8.90 1.33
C LEU A 281 -2.39 8.34 0.91
N LEU A 282 -1.72 7.64 1.82
CA LEU A 282 -0.42 7.03 1.55
C LEU A 282 -0.52 5.92 0.49
N SER A 283 -1.57 5.09 0.54
CA SER A 283 -1.85 4.11 -0.52
C SER A 283 -2.04 4.77 -1.89
N GLY A 284 -2.70 5.94 -1.93
CA GLY A 284 -2.87 6.73 -3.15
C GLY A 284 -1.53 7.24 -3.70
N ASP A 285 -0.67 7.77 -2.84
CA ASP A 285 0.64 8.29 -3.26
C ASP A 285 1.55 7.15 -3.75
N MET A 286 1.51 5.99 -3.10
CA MET A 286 2.22 4.79 -3.57
C MET A 286 1.70 4.31 -4.92
N ALA A 287 0.39 4.27 -5.12
CA ALA A 287 -0.20 3.87 -6.39
C ALA A 287 0.22 4.82 -7.53
N LYS A 288 0.25 6.15 -7.29
CA LYS A 288 0.77 7.12 -8.27
C LYS A 288 2.23 6.84 -8.63
N LYS A 289 3.06 6.62 -7.61
CA LYS A 289 4.48 6.32 -7.81
C LYS A 289 4.66 5.03 -8.63
N ARG A 290 3.95 3.95 -8.28
CA ARG A 290 4.01 2.70 -9.05
C ARG A 290 3.47 2.85 -10.47
N LEU A 291 2.37 3.59 -10.66
CA LEU A 291 1.81 3.88 -11.98
C LEU A 291 2.88 4.50 -12.90
N HIS A 292 3.67 5.42 -12.36
CA HIS A 292 4.79 6.05 -13.06
C HIS A 292 5.99 5.10 -13.21
N ASP A 293 6.52 4.57 -12.10
CA ASP A 293 7.83 3.90 -12.07
C ASP A 293 7.78 2.48 -12.68
N VAL A 294 6.65 1.76 -12.52
CA VAL A 294 6.51 0.36 -12.98
C VAL A 294 5.87 0.30 -14.36
N TYR A 295 4.85 1.14 -14.61
CA TYR A 295 4.07 1.08 -15.85
C TYR A 295 4.42 2.17 -16.85
N GLY A 296 5.20 3.20 -16.46
CA GLY A 296 5.49 4.37 -17.29
C GLY A 296 4.22 5.14 -17.68
N LYS A 297 3.19 5.14 -16.82
CA LYS A 297 1.87 5.74 -17.05
C LYS A 297 1.58 6.85 -16.04
N GLN A 298 0.68 7.77 -16.43
CA GLN A 298 0.29 8.90 -15.59
C GLN A 298 -1.22 8.99 -15.39
N ASN A 299 -2.00 8.15 -16.11
CA ASN A 299 -3.46 8.10 -16.03
C ASN A 299 -3.94 6.69 -15.72
N ILE A 300 -5.13 6.59 -15.14
CA ILE A 300 -5.89 5.35 -15.03
C ILE A 300 -7.09 5.46 -15.98
N VAL A 301 -7.27 4.47 -16.84
CA VAL A 301 -8.37 4.41 -17.77
C VAL A 301 -9.25 3.21 -17.43
N LEU A 302 -10.54 3.46 -17.18
CA LEU A 302 -11.50 2.44 -16.81
C LEU A 302 -12.36 2.04 -18.01
N CYS A 303 -12.32 0.79 -18.43
CA CYS A 303 -13.22 0.22 -19.41
C CYS A 303 -14.11 -0.87 -18.81
N GLY A 304 -15.17 -1.21 -19.51
CA GLY A 304 -16.13 -2.23 -19.10
C GLY A 304 -17.53 -1.92 -19.61
N PHE A 305 -18.42 -2.90 -19.44
CA PHE A 305 -19.80 -2.79 -19.94
C PHE A 305 -20.60 -1.67 -19.26
N MET A 306 -21.69 -1.20 -19.91
CA MET A 306 -22.62 -0.26 -19.28
C MET A 306 -23.11 -0.83 -17.93
N GLY A 307 -23.25 0.00 -16.90
CA GLY A 307 -23.62 -0.45 -15.56
C GLY A 307 -22.52 -1.19 -14.78
N SER A 308 -21.28 -1.29 -15.30
CA SER A 308 -20.16 -1.92 -14.56
C SER A 308 -19.59 -1.04 -13.42
N GLY A 309 -20.04 0.21 -13.28
CA GLY A 309 -19.66 1.10 -12.19
C GLY A 309 -18.47 2.02 -12.48
N LYS A 310 -18.04 2.17 -13.73
CA LYS A 310 -16.90 3.00 -14.15
C LYS A 310 -16.92 4.41 -13.56
N THR A 311 -18.02 5.14 -13.72
CA THR A 311 -18.19 6.51 -13.22
C THR A 311 -18.08 6.57 -11.69
N THR A 312 -18.75 5.64 -10.98
CA THR A 312 -18.73 5.59 -9.50
C THR A 312 -17.35 5.25 -8.96
N ILE A 313 -16.71 4.22 -9.53
CA ILE A 313 -15.35 3.79 -9.16
C ILE A 313 -14.35 4.87 -9.56
N GLY A 314 -14.46 5.42 -10.77
CA GLY A 314 -13.57 6.45 -11.29
C GLY A 314 -13.52 7.71 -10.41
N ARG A 315 -14.68 8.23 -9.98
CA ARG A 315 -14.75 9.37 -9.04
C ARG A 315 -14.09 9.07 -7.70
N LYS A 316 -14.23 7.85 -7.17
CA LYS A 316 -13.60 7.45 -5.90
C LYS A 316 -12.09 7.27 -6.05
N LEU A 317 -11.63 6.67 -7.16
CA LEU A 317 -10.20 6.56 -7.48
C LEU A 317 -9.57 7.94 -7.65
N ALA A 318 -10.20 8.82 -8.42
CA ALA A 318 -9.72 10.19 -8.62
C ALA A 318 -9.52 10.93 -7.30
N ARG A 319 -10.50 10.83 -6.38
CA ARG A 319 -10.37 11.42 -5.03
C ARG A 319 -9.23 10.79 -4.23
N ALA A 320 -9.07 9.46 -4.28
CA ALA A 320 -8.04 8.76 -3.52
C ALA A 320 -6.64 9.06 -4.05
N LEU A 321 -6.51 9.26 -5.36
CA LEU A 321 -5.27 9.60 -6.04
C LEU A 321 -5.02 11.11 -6.15
N GLN A 322 -6.00 11.94 -5.77
CA GLN A 322 -5.96 13.40 -6.01
C GLN A 322 -5.74 13.72 -7.52
N TYR A 323 -6.44 12.98 -8.37
CA TYR A 323 -6.47 13.11 -9.82
C TYR A 323 -7.76 13.79 -10.30
N GLU A 324 -7.74 14.37 -11.49
CA GLU A 324 -8.95 14.80 -12.18
C GLU A 324 -9.79 13.58 -12.59
N PHE A 325 -11.12 13.66 -12.43
CA PHE A 325 -12.03 12.65 -12.96
C PHE A 325 -12.63 13.11 -14.28
N VAL A 326 -12.50 12.30 -15.33
CA VAL A 326 -13.07 12.52 -16.65
C VAL A 326 -14.02 11.38 -17.00
N ASP A 327 -15.32 11.68 -17.18
CA ASP A 327 -16.28 10.77 -17.82
C ASP A 327 -16.32 11.11 -19.31
N MET A 328 -16.01 10.15 -20.16
CA MET A 328 -15.91 10.40 -21.61
C MET A 328 -17.27 10.65 -22.25
N ASP A 329 -18.35 10.09 -21.72
CA ASP A 329 -19.70 10.38 -22.21
C ASP A 329 -20.06 11.85 -21.88
N ASP A 330 -19.84 12.31 -20.65
CA ASP A 330 -20.05 13.72 -20.24
C ASP A 330 -19.12 14.69 -21.01
N TYR A 331 -17.85 14.30 -21.22
CA TYR A 331 -16.89 15.12 -21.96
C TYR A 331 -17.32 15.35 -23.40
N LEU A 332 -17.76 14.30 -24.08
CA LEU A 332 -18.22 14.34 -25.45
C LEU A 332 -19.49 15.22 -25.58
N GLU A 333 -20.49 15.03 -24.72
CA GLU A 333 -21.69 15.88 -24.72
C GLU A 333 -21.37 17.36 -24.50
N LYS A 334 -20.46 17.66 -23.60
CA LYS A 334 -20.03 19.05 -23.32
C LYS A 334 -19.29 19.67 -24.50
N ARG A 335 -18.42 18.90 -25.15
CA ARG A 335 -17.66 19.36 -26.31
C ARG A 335 -18.56 19.66 -27.53
N GLU A 336 -19.50 18.76 -27.81
CA GLU A 336 -20.40 18.88 -28.95
C GLU A 336 -21.62 19.81 -28.69
N GLY A 337 -21.87 20.13 -27.38
CA GLY A 337 -23.05 20.92 -26.99
C GLY A 337 -24.38 20.20 -27.19
N LYS A 338 -24.36 18.88 -27.40
CA LYS A 338 -25.53 18.03 -27.75
C LYS A 338 -25.50 16.76 -26.91
N LYS A 339 -26.68 16.16 -26.71
CA LYS A 339 -26.77 14.83 -26.10
C LYS A 339 -26.26 13.72 -27.04
N ILE A 340 -25.70 12.66 -26.49
CA ILE A 340 -25.24 11.50 -27.28
C ILE A 340 -26.36 10.95 -28.17
N SER A 341 -27.60 10.90 -27.66
CA SER A 341 -28.78 10.49 -28.46
C SER A 341 -28.97 11.31 -29.75
N ASP A 342 -28.78 12.62 -29.60
CA ASP A 342 -29.00 13.57 -30.75
C ASP A 342 -27.86 13.47 -31.76
N ILE A 343 -26.63 13.29 -31.28
CA ILE A 343 -25.47 13.05 -32.15
C ILE A 343 -25.64 11.73 -32.90
N PHE A 344 -26.09 10.67 -32.27
CA PHE A 344 -26.39 9.40 -32.97
C PHE A 344 -27.49 9.56 -34.03
N ALA A 345 -28.54 10.34 -33.75
CA ALA A 345 -29.59 10.61 -34.71
C ALA A 345 -29.12 11.43 -35.94
N GLU A 346 -28.15 12.35 -35.73
CA GLU A 346 -27.64 13.23 -36.72
C GLU A 346 -26.57 12.59 -37.62
N VAL A 347 -25.57 11.94 -37.04
CA VAL A 347 -24.39 11.44 -37.78
C VAL A 347 -24.28 9.89 -37.81
N GLY A 348 -25.18 9.19 -37.18
CA GLY A 348 -25.19 7.73 -37.09
C GLY A 348 -24.07 7.16 -36.22
N GLU A 349 -23.97 5.81 -36.14
CA GLU A 349 -22.96 5.15 -35.32
C GLU A 349 -21.54 5.44 -35.81
N SER A 350 -21.30 5.46 -37.14
CA SER A 350 -19.95 5.71 -37.70
C SER A 350 -19.46 7.11 -37.33
N GLY A 351 -20.29 8.15 -37.55
CA GLY A 351 -19.93 9.53 -37.21
C GLY A 351 -19.73 9.73 -35.71
N PHE A 352 -20.58 9.13 -34.87
CA PHE A 352 -20.37 9.16 -33.46
C PHE A 352 -19.01 8.55 -33.05
N ARG A 353 -18.60 7.42 -33.66
CA ARG A 353 -17.32 6.80 -33.37
C ARG A 353 -16.13 7.66 -33.81
N ASP A 354 -16.29 8.49 -34.85
CA ASP A 354 -15.25 9.44 -35.27
C ASP A 354 -15.10 10.56 -34.24
N ILE A 355 -16.19 11.13 -33.75
CA ILE A 355 -16.22 12.12 -32.67
C ILE A 355 -15.62 11.52 -31.36
N GLU A 356 -16.01 10.29 -31.03
CA GLU A 356 -15.45 9.57 -29.86
C GLU A 356 -13.91 9.41 -29.95
N THR A 357 -13.39 9.17 -31.17
CA THR A 357 -11.94 9.09 -31.45
C THR A 357 -11.24 10.44 -31.32
N ASP A 358 -11.87 11.52 -31.76
CA ASP A 358 -11.31 12.88 -31.61
C ASP A 358 -11.25 13.27 -30.12
N CYS A 359 -12.33 13.01 -29.38
CA CYS A 359 -12.30 13.19 -27.90
C CYS A 359 -11.21 12.34 -27.23
N ALA A 360 -11.02 11.10 -27.66
CA ALA A 360 -9.97 10.23 -27.14
C ALA A 360 -8.56 10.82 -27.39
N ARG A 361 -8.33 11.43 -28.56
CA ARG A 361 -7.07 12.08 -28.92
C ARG A 361 -6.77 13.27 -28.01
N GLU A 362 -7.76 14.13 -27.77
CA GLU A 362 -7.63 15.30 -26.88
C GLU A 362 -7.34 14.91 -25.43
N ILE A 363 -8.01 13.86 -24.92
CA ILE A 363 -7.85 13.43 -23.54
C ILE A 363 -6.59 12.61 -23.32
N SER A 364 -6.09 11.89 -24.34
CA SER A 364 -4.91 11.01 -24.21
C SER A 364 -3.62 11.75 -23.83
N ASP A 365 -3.55 13.05 -24.11
CA ASP A 365 -2.37 13.87 -23.80
C ASP A 365 -2.41 14.51 -22.40
N ARG A 366 -3.56 14.43 -21.69
CA ARG A 366 -3.65 14.86 -20.29
C ARG A 366 -2.89 13.93 -19.37
N THR A 367 -2.56 14.43 -18.18
CA THR A 367 -1.88 13.70 -17.11
C THR A 367 -2.62 13.87 -15.79
N GLY A 368 -2.46 12.92 -14.86
CA GLY A 368 -3.10 13.00 -13.55
C GLY A 368 -4.62 12.81 -13.60
N CYS A 369 -5.11 11.98 -14.54
CA CYS A 369 -6.53 11.75 -14.76
C CYS A 369 -6.93 10.30 -14.44
N VAL A 370 -8.16 10.15 -13.92
CA VAL A 370 -8.91 8.89 -13.95
C VAL A 370 -10.02 9.05 -15.00
N ILE A 371 -9.93 8.29 -16.08
CA ILE A 371 -10.79 8.41 -17.26
C ILE A 371 -11.76 7.22 -17.30
N ALA A 372 -13.07 7.48 -17.26
CA ALA A 372 -14.11 6.46 -17.43
C ALA A 372 -14.57 6.45 -18.89
N LEU A 373 -14.36 5.35 -19.59
CA LEU A 373 -14.71 5.22 -21.01
C LEU A 373 -16.20 4.93 -21.21
N GLY A 374 -16.76 5.43 -22.31
CA GLY A 374 -18.03 4.96 -22.84
C GLY A 374 -17.99 3.46 -23.13
N GLY A 375 -19.13 2.77 -23.02
CA GLY A 375 -19.19 1.29 -23.14
C GLY A 375 -18.79 0.74 -24.51
N GLY A 376 -18.71 1.58 -25.56
CA GLY A 376 -18.30 1.22 -26.92
C GLY A 376 -16.91 1.71 -27.33
N ALA A 377 -16.27 2.56 -26.54
CA ALA A 377 -15.02 3.25 -26.91
C ALA A 377 -13.88 2.30 -27.29
N VAL A 378 -13.77 1.15 -26.61
CA VAL A 378 -12.74 0.13 -26.87
C VAL A 378 -13.00 -0.76 -28.09
N LEU A 379 -14.12 -0.57 -28.79
CA LEU A 379 -14.41 -1.32 -30.02
C LEU A 379 -13.50 -0.86 -31.19
N ARG A 380 -12.99 0.36 -31.14
CA ARG A 380 -11.96 0.85 -32.07
C ARG A 380 -10.58 0.71 -31.47
N GLN A 381 -9.70 -0.02 -32.13
CA GLN A 381 -8.31 -0.22 -31.71
C GLN A 381 -7.53 1.11 -31.63
N THR A 382 -7.86 2.08 -32.48
CA THR A 382 -7.28 3.43 -32.44
C THR A 382 -7.52 4.10 -31.10
N ASN A 383 -8.73 4.02 -30.54
CA ASN A 383 -9.05 4.58 -29.22
C ASN A 383 -8.27 3.87 -28.12
N VAL A 384 -8.19 2.52 -28.19
CA VAL A 384 -7.41 1.73 -27.24
C VAL A 384 -5.94 2.16 -27.25
N ALA A 385 -5.34 2.35 -28.42
CA ALA A 385 -3.96 2.80 -28.55
C ALA A 385 -3.74 4.21 -27.95
N LEU A 386 -4.66 5.14 -28.24
CA LEU A 386 -4.62 6.50 -27.68
C LEU A 386 -4.68 6.49 -26.16
N TYR A 387 -5.64 5.80 -25.56
CA TYR A 387 -5.75 5.73 -24.09
C TYR A 387 -4.57 5.02 -23.43
N LYS A 388 -3.99 4.00 -24.08
CA LYS A 388 -2.82 3.28 -23.58
C LYS A 388 -1.51 4.04 -23.71
N LYS A 389 -1.45 5.10 -24.55
CA LYS A 389 -0.23 5.92 -24.68
C LYS A 389 0.25 6.40 -23.31
N ASN A 390 -0.63 6.96 -22.50
CA ASN A 390 -0.32 7.56 -21.20
C ASN A 390 -1.16 6.98 -20.04
N GLY A 391 -2.07 6.05 -20.29
CA GLY A 391 -2.99 5.47 -19.32
C GLY A 391 -2.80 3.97 -19.14
N LEU A 392 -2.95 3.49 -17.90
CA LEU A 392 -3.10 2.08 -17.58
C LEU A 392 -4.59 1.71 -17.75
N LEU A 393 -4.89 0.88 -18.77
CA LEU A 393 -6.26 0.48 -19.09
C LEU A 393 -6.72 -0.68 -18.24
N ILE A 394 -7.67 -0.42 -17.34
CA ILE A 394 -8.21 -1.39 -16.37
C ILE A 394 -9.65 -1.76 -16.73
N HIS A 395 -9.89 -3.04 -16.94
CA HIS A 395 -11.24 -3.58 -17.16
C HIS A 395 -11.96 -3.85 -15.83
N LEU A 396 -13.11 -3.23 -15.61
CA LEU A 396 -14.03 -3.57 -14.54
C LEU A 396 -14.90 -4.78 -14.96
N ASN A 397 -14.46 -5.98 -14.60
CA ASN A 397 -15.12 -7.24 -14.93
C ASN A 397 -16.26 -7.53 -13.93
N THR A 398 -17.30 -6.70 -14.00
CA THR A 398 -18.47 -6.81 -13.12
C THR A 398 -19.37 -7.97 -13.56
N PRO A 399 -19.81 -8.87 -12.66
CA PRO A 399 -20.74 -9.95 -12.99
C PRO A 399 -22.06 -9.43 -13.58
N PHE A 400 -22.62 -10.16 -14.57
CA PHE A 400 -23.80 -9.72 -15.30
C PHE A 400 -25.00 -9.40 -14.39
N TYR A 401 -25.25 -10.22 -13.37
CA TYR A 401 -26.36 -9.97 -12.43
C TYR A 401 -26.24 -8.62 -11.70
N ARG A 402 -25.01 -8.18 -11.41
CA ARG A 402 -24.76 -6.85 -10.82
C ARG A 402 -24.98 -5.73 -11.82
N ILE A 403 -24.60 -5.96 -13.07
CA ILE A 403 -24.89 -5.01 -14.17
C ILE A 403 -26.39 -4.79 -14.28
N VAL A 404 -27.19 -5.87 -14.28
CA VAL A 404 -28.65 -5.80 -14.30
C VAL A 404 -29.18 -5.00 -13.12
N GLN A 405 -28.72 -5.28 -11.88
CA GLN A 405 -29.10 -4.53 -10.69
C GLN A 405 -28.75 -3.05 -10.75
N ASN A 406 -27.59 -2.71 -11.32
CA ASN A 406 -27.16 -1.33 -11.44
C ASN A 406 -27.99 -0.57 -12.49
N LEU A 407 -28.29 -1.20 -13.63
CA LEU A 407 -29.10 -0.62 -14.71
C LEU A 407 -30.57 -0.47 -14.32
N SER A 408 -31.11 -1.36 -13.48
CA SER A 408 -32.51 -1.26 -13.00
C SER A 408 -32.74 -0.09 -12.03
N ARG A 409 -31.69 0.41 -11.39
CA ARG A 409 -31.72 1.59 -10.51
C ARG A 409 -31.52 2.93 -11.25
N ASP A 410 -31.11 2.86 -12.50
CA ASP A 410 -30.88 4.03 -13.33
C ASP A 410 -32.16 4.38 -14.11
N THR A 411 -32.93 5.32 -13.59
CA THR A 411 -34.20 5.79 -14.18
C THR A 411 -34.02 6.51 -15.51
N SER A 412 -32.79 6.95 -15.83
CA SER A 412 -32.45 7.62 -17.10
C SER A 412 -32.34 6.64 -18.27
N ARG A 413 -32.30 5.33 -18.01
CA ARG A 413 -32.13 4.27 -19.03
C ARG A 413 -33.13 3.12 -18.78
N PRO A 414 -34.39 3.21 -19.20
CA PRO A 414 -35.38 2.16 -19.00
C PRO A 414 -35.09 0.94 -19.90
N LEU A 415 -34.08 0.12 -19.51
CA LEU A 415 -33.49 -0.88 -20.42
C LEU A 415 -33.78 -2.33 -20.08
N LEU A 416 -34.54 -2.70 -19.04
CA LEU A 416 -34.59 -4.10 -18.62
C LEU A 416 -35.97 -4.59 -18.24
N GLN A 417 -36.83 -4.80 -19.24
CA GLN A 417 -38.02 -5.67 -19.10
C GLN A 417 -38.14 -6.58 -20.31
N GLY A 418 -38.26 -7.87 -20.12
CA GLY A 418 -38.52 -8.88 -21.15
C GLY A 418 -37.36 -9.08 -22.14
N ASP A 419 -37.62 -8.93 -23.44
CA ASP A 419 -36.63 -9.17 -24.51
C ASP A 419 -35.37 -8.32 -24.41
N LYS A 420 -35.40 -7.18 -23.71
CA LYS A 420 -34.25 -6.27 -23.52
C LYS A 420 -33.16 -6.87 -22.64
N GLU A 421 -33.50 -7.67 -21.61
CA GLU A 421 -32.45 -8.34 -20.80
C GLU A 421 -31.71 -9.37 -21.63
N LYS A 422 -32.41 -10.14 -22.46
CA LYS A 422 -31.83 -11.13 -23.37
C LYS A 422 -30.89 -10.47 -24.37
N GLN A 423 -31.30 -9.34 -24.98
CA GLN A 423 -30.44 -8.54 -25.89
C GLN A 423 -29.22 -7.97 -25.17
N THR A 424 -29.40 -7.45 -23.96
CA THR A 424 -28.29 -6.93 -23.14
C THR A 424 -27.29 -8.04 -22.78
N ARG A 425 -27.76 -9.23 -22.47
CA ARG A 425 -26.92 -10.40 -22.20
C ARG A 425 -26.11 -10.82 -23.44
N LEU A 426 -26.73 -10.85 -24.60
CA LEU A 426 -26.05 -11.17 -25.86
C LEU A 426 -24.94 -10.13 -26.15
N LEU A 427 -25.27 -8.85 -26.01
CA LEU A 427 -24.29 -7.76 -26.18
C LEU A 427 -23.15 -7.83 -25.17
N PHE A 428 -23.46 -8.14 -23.88
CA PHE A 428 -22.47 -8.35 -22.84
C PHE A 428 -21.50 -9.48 -23.20
N ASN A 429 -22.03 -10.64 -23.59
CA ASN A 429 -21.23 -11.79 -23.98
C ASN A 429 -20.33 -11.50 -25.19
N LYS A 430 -20.85 -10.78 -26.20
CA LYS A 430 -20.09 -10.36 -27.38
C LYS A 430 -18.93 -9.42 -27.02
N ARG A 431 -19.16 -8.48 -26.09
CA ARG A 431 -18.17 -7.43 -25.75
C ARG A 431 -17.21 -7.86 -24.64
N LYS A 432 -17.57 -8.82 -23.78
CA LYS A 432 -16.74 -9.25 -22.64
C LYS A 432 -15.31 -9.64 -23.07
N LYS A 433 -15.16 -10.40 -24.15
CA LYS A 433 -13.85 -10.80 -24.67
C LYS A 433 -13.04 -9.59 -25.16
N ILE A 434 -13.71 -8.58 -25.75
CA ILE A 434 -13.04 -7.37 -26.25
C ILE A 434 -12.44 -6.58 -25.07
N TYR A 435 -13.20 -6.35 -23.99
CA TYR A 435 -12.69 -5.67 -22.80
C TYR A 435 -11.51 -6.42 -22.16
N LEU A 436 -11.61 -7.75 -22.04
CA LEU A 436 -10.52 -8.57 -21.48
C LEU A 436 -9.24 -8.51 -22.32
N ASN A 437 -9.37 -8.53 -23.65
CA ASN A 437 -8.22 -8.55 -24.55
C ASN A 437 -7.56 -7.18 -24.72
N CYS A 438 -8.31 -6.10 -24.61
CA CYS A 438 -7.74 -4.75 -24.77
C CYS A 438 -7.15 -4.19 -23.48
N ALA A 439 -7.59 -4.65 -22.31
CA ALA A 439 -7.13 -4.10 -21.03
C ALA A 439 -5.73 -4.60 -20.63
N ASP A 440 -4.98 -3.73 -19.98
CA ASP A 440 -3.68 -4.11 -19.37
C ASP A 440 -3.89 -4.95 -18.10
N ARG A 441 -5.01 -4.67 -17.39
CA ARG A 441 -5.40 -5.34 -16.16
C ARG A 441 -6.92 -5.54 -16.12
N SER A 442 -7.37 -6.56 -15.40
CA SER A 442 -8.80 -6.81 -15.17
C SER A 442 -9.05 -7.04 -13.69
N VAL A 443 -10.01 -6.32 -13.13
CA VAL A 443 -10.40 -6.42 -11.72
C VAL A 443 -11.84 -6.90 -11.61
N THR A 444 -12.10 -7.78 -10.64
CA THR A 444 -13.42 -8.33 -10.38
C THR A 444 -13.82 -8.01 -8.93
N GLY A 445 -15.05 -7.57 -8.75
CA GLY A 445 -15.63 -7.33 -7.43
C GLY A 445 -17.12 -7.08 -7.53
N THR A 446 -17.81 -7.21 -6.40
CA THR A 446 -19.26 -6.99 -6.31
C THR A 446 -19.61 -5.76 -5.50
N ARG A 447 -18.70 -5.32 -4.63
CA ARG A 447 -18.81 -4.09 -3.82
C ARG A 447 -17.80 -3.06 -4.30
N ILE A 448 -18.11 -1.79 -4.10
CA ILE A 448 -17.23 -0.69 -4.48
C ILE A 448 -15.88 -0.78 -3.76
N SER A 449 -15.87 -1.11 -2.46
CA SER A 449 -14.65 -1.31 -1.68
C SER A 449 -13.76 -2.41 -2.27
N GLU A 450 -14.35 -3.56 -2.57
CA GLU A 450 -13.62 -4.70 -3.18
C GLU A 450 -12.97 -4.32 -4.52
N ILE A 451 -13.68 -3.56 -5.36
CA ILE A 451 -13.16 -3.11 -6.66
C ILE A 451 -12.04 -2.08 -6.45
N MET A 452 -12.21 -1.14 -5.52
CA MET A 452 -11.18 -0.16 -5.18
C MET A 452 -9.91 -0.84 -4.69
N ASP A 453 -10.04 -1.77 -3.75
CA ASP A 453 -8.92 -2.55 -3.23
C ASP A 453 -8.24 -3.37 -4.34
N ALA A 454 -9.03 -4.00 -5.23
CA ALA A 454 -8.51 -4.75 -6.37
C ALA A 454 -7.74 -3.84 -7.35
N VAL A 455 -8.22 -2.61 -7.59
CA VAL A 455 -7.49 -1.63 -8.43
C VAL A 455 -6.17 -1.24 -7.76
N PHE A 456 -6.18 -0.88 -6.48
CA PHE A 456 -4.94 -0.53 -5.76
C PHE A 456 -3.94 -1.69 -5.66
N ARG A 457 -4.40 -2.94 -5.55
CA ARG A 457 -3.51 -4.12 -5.60
C ARG A 457 -2.93 -4.38 -6.99
N THR A 458 -3.62 -3.91 -8.02
CA THR A 458 -3.25 -4.13 -9.43
C THR A 458 -2.24 -3.10 -9.93
N ILE A 459 -2.29 -1.87 -9.41
CA ILE A 459 -1.33 -0.81 -9.66
C ILE A 459 -0.10 -1.01 -8.74
#